data_066ee813f344bc3ccc23c66854f3dd09
#
_entry.id   066ee813f344bc3ccc23c66854f3dd09
#
_cell.length_a   1.000
_cell.length_b   1.000
_cell.length_c   1.000
_cell.angle_alpha   90.00
_cell.angle_beta   90.00
_cell.angle_gamma   90.00
#
_symmetry.space_group_name_H-M   'P 1'
#
loop_
_entity.id
_entity.type
_entity.pdbx_description
1 polymer ?
#
loop_
_entity_poly.entity_id
_entity_poly.type
_entity_poly.pdbx_seq_one_letter_code
_entity_poly.pdbx_strand_id
1 'polypeptide(L)'
;MRRMQGWIALLAMLAITPLRASDSCPDTSERFGDARRIVADLNRIVAPEGVQEAWAQDAGGIRQWVTARGQDRANPVILFVHGGPAAPLTPTLWQFSRPLEEYFTVVTYDQRAAGKTFLLNPQAAVADTLQVERYVDDAIAIAEAVRQRYHKRKLVLMGHSWGTIVGMRAALKRPDLFHAYVGIGQVIDVRENEQVSYDYAVAQARAHGNAEAGRELAAIAPYPGDQPLTRERIVAARKWAQHYGGLSAYRDQSYYYFHGPKLSPEYGDAERCAIDAANVFTLGRVLDEFLQVSFKDVRRFPIPVVMFMGRHDYTTPSEPTARWLAQVQAPAKQAVWFEHASHMVPWEEPGKTLVSLLQHVRPLAENDED
;
A
#
# COMPACT_ATOMS: atom_id res chain seq x y z
N MET A 1 20.00 -21.60 -26.20
CA MET A 1 19.28 -22.49 -25.27
C MET A 1 19.85 -22.32 -23.87
N ARG A 2 19.40 -21.30 -23.13
CA ARG A 2 19.70 -21.12 -21.69
C ARG A 2 18.46 -21.53 -20.92
N ARG A 3 18.60 -22.49 -20.01
CA ARG A 3 17.54 -23.11 -19.24
C ARG A 3 16.83 -22.06 -18.35
N MET A 4 15.54 -21.94 -18.54
CA MET A 4 14.59 -21.30 -17.61
C MET A 4 14.57 -22.13 -16.32
N GLN A 5 15.38 -21.76 -15.36
CA GLN A 5 15.30 -22.26 -13.98
C GLN A 5 15.28 -21.04 -13.07
N GLY A 6 14.12 -20.69 -12.54
CA GLY A 6 13.98 -19.60 -11.58
C GLY A 6 12.57 -19.12 -11.26
N TRP A 7 11.52 -19.75 -11.78
CA TRP A 7 10.14 -19.25 -11.69
C TRP A 7 9.26 -19.91 -10.61
N ILE A 8 9.83 -20.65 -9.65
CA ILE A 8 9.02 -21.50 -8.74
C ILE A 8 9.00 -21.02 -7.29
N ALA A 9 9.63 -19.92 -6.95
CA ALA A 9 9.83 -19.60 -5.52
C ALA A 9 8.70 -18.82 -4.82
N LEU A 10 7.67 -18.29 -5.53
CA LEU A 10 6.61 -17.51 -4.85
C LEU A 10 5.18 -18.04 -5.07
N LEU A 11 5.01 -19.08 -5.87
CA LEU A 11 3.69 -19.69 -6.13
C LEU A 11 3.58 -21.15 -5.66
N ALA A 12 4.64 -21.73 -5.13
CA ALA A 12 4.69 -23.15 -4.73
C ALA A 12 4.34 -23.43 -3.27
N MET A 13 3.70 -22.50 -2.54
CA MET A 13 3.19 -22.81 -1.19
C MET A 13 1.66 -22.93 -1.16
N LEU A 14 1.12 -23.77 -2.02
CA LEU A 14 -0.25 -24.28 -1.94
C LEU A 14 -0.32 -25.72 -1.40
N ALA A 15 0.60 -26.09 -0.54
CA ALA A 15 0.40 -27.22 0.36
C ALA A 15 -0.01 -26.64 1.71
N ILE A 16 -1.27 -26.87 2.11
CA ILE A 16 -1.77 -26.63 3.46
C ILE A 16 -1.06 -27.60 4.40
N THR A 17 0.20 -27.30 4.70
CA THR A 17 0.84 -27.80 5.91
C THR A 17 0.71 -26.67 6.95
N PRO A 18 0.25 -26.97 8.19
CA PRO A 18 0.29 -25.95 9.23
C PRO A 18 1.74 -25.49 9.34
N LEU A 19 1.96 -24.17 9.12
CA LEU A 19 3.26 -23.56 9.32
C LEU A 19 3.70 -23.91 10.75
N ARG A 20 4.62 -24.85 10.89
CA ARG A 20 5.36 -25.05 12.12
C ARG A 20 6.20 -23.79 12.33
N ALA A 21 6.06 -23.19 13.48
CA ALA A 21 6.82 -22.01 13.95
C ALA A 21 8.32 -22.32 14.14
N SER A 22 8.96 -23.07 13.26
CA SER A 22 10.37 -23.53 13.42
C SER A 22 11.24 -23.37 12.17
N ASP A 23 10.74 -22.81 11.06
CA ASP A 23 11.66 -22.44 10.00
C ASP A 23 12.24 -21.07 10.37
N SER A 24 13.44 -21.10 10.98
CA SER A 24 14.18 -19.88 11.33
C SER A 24 14.33 -19.00 10.10
N CYS A 25 13.89 -17.75 10.23
CA CYS A 25 14.12 -16.77 9.17
C CYS A 25 15.62 -16.71 8.85
N PRO A 26 16.03 -16.85 7.58
CA PRO A 26 17.45 -16.86 7.23
C PRO A 26 18.10 -15.55 7.64
N ASP A 27 19.20 -15.63 8.39
CA ASP A 27 20.06 -14.46 8.63
C ASP A 27 20.71 -14.03 7.31
N THR A 28 20.44 -12.82 6.90
CA THR A 28 21.00 -12.23 5.68
C THR A 28 21.97 -11.09 5.98
N SER A 29 22.38 -10.90 7.24
CA SER A 29 23.26 -9.82 7.68
C SER A 29 24.62 -9.87 6.99
N GLU A 30 25.22 -11.07 6.85
CA GLU A 30 26.48 -11.27 6.14
C GLU A 30 26.37 -10.82 4.66
N ARG A 31 25.26 -11.14 4.01
CA ARG A 31 25.08 -10.84 2.58
C ARG A 31 24.70 -9.37 2.31
N PHE A 32 23.86 -8.75 3.15
CA PHE A 32 23.28 -7.43 2.89
C PHE A 32 23.66 -6.38 3.95
N GLY A 33 24.44 -6.72 4.97
CA GLY A 33 24.74 -5.82 6.08
C GLY A 33 25.38 -4.51 5.65
N ASP A 34 26.39 -4.57 4.77
CA ASP A 34 27.07 -3.36 4.25
C ASP A 34 26.11 -2.50 3.41
N ALA A 35 25.33 -3.12 2.55
CA ALA A 35 24.35 -2.40 1.74
C ALA A 35 23.27 -1.72 2.61
N ARG A 36 22.80 -2.40 3.66
CA ARG A 36 21.87 -1.81 4.65
C ARG A 36 22.49 -0.61 5.37
N ARG A 37 23.78 -0.68 5.75
CA ARG A 37 24.49 0.45 6.38
C ARG A 37 24.61 1.65 5.45
N ILE A 38 24.93 1.42 4.18
CA ILE A 38 24.99 2.48 3.16
C ILE A 38 23.61 3.13 3.00
N VAL A 39 22.55 2.34 2.88
CA VAL A 39 21.18 2.84 2.78
C VAL A 39 20.77 3.61 4.04
N ALA A 40 21.10 3.09 5.22
CA ALA A 40 20.83 3.77 6.49
C ALA A 40 21.52 5.12 6.60
N ASP A 41 22.80 5.17 6.23
CA ASP A 41 23.59 6.42 6.27
C ASP A 41 23.08 7.44 5.27
N LEU A 42 22.79 7.03 4.03
CA LEU A 42 22.23 7.90 3.00
C LEU A 42 20.87 8.50 3.41
N ASN A 43 20.05 7.69 4.10
CA ASN A 43 18.71 8.10 4.51
C ASN A 43 18.65 8.72 5.92
N ARG A 44 19.80 8.89 6.60
CA ARG A 44 19.83 9.51 7.92
C ARG A 44 19.36 10.96 7.86
N ILE A 45 18.47 11.33 8.76
CA ILE A 45 18.06 12.71 8.97
C ILE A 45 19.10 13.37 9.86
N VAL A 46 19.76 14.41 9.36
CA VAL A 46 20.86 15.11 10.04
C VAL A 46 20.50 16.57 10.38
N ALA A 47 19.36 17.06 9.89
CA ALA A 47 18.90 18.40 10.19
C ALA A 47 18.58 18.54 11.71
N PRO A 48 18.96 19.68 12.36
CA PRO A 48 18.72 19.87 13.80
C PRO A 48 17.25 19.74 14.19
N GLU A 49 16.34 20.26 13.36
CA GLU A 49 14.88 20.18 13.56
C GLU A 49 14.26 18.94 12.92
N GLY A 50 15.11 17.98 12.51
CA GLY A 50 14.69 16.79 11.82
C GLY A 50 13.94 15.79 12.70
N VAL A 51 13.14 14.97 12.06
CA VAL A 51 12.37 13.87 12.67
C VAL A 51 12.86 12.56 12.07
N GLN A 52 13.32 11.65 12.92
CA GLN A 52 13.62 10.26 12.59
C GLN A 52 13.26 9.41 13.79
N GLU A 53 11.99 9.04 13.89
CA GLU A 53 11.41 8.42 15.08
C GLU A 53 10.68 7.12 14.70
N ALA A 54 10.71 6.15 15.62
CA ALA A 54 9.93 4.91 15.51
C ALA A 54 9.45 4.48 16.90
N TRP A 55 8.16 4.15 17.01
CA TRP A 55 7.58 3.75 18.30
C TRP A 55 6.39 2.80 18.12
N ALA A 56 6.02 2.11 19.19
CA ALA A 56 4.78 1.36 19.26
C ALA A 56 3.68 2.24 19.85
N GLN A 57 2.64 2.52 19.06
CA GLN A 57 1.48 3.33 19.43
C GLN A 57 0.34 2.43 19.87
N ASP A 58 -0.25 2.70 21.03
CA ASP A 58 -1.50 2.04 21.43
C ASP A 58 -2.64 2.62 20.61
N ALA A 59 -3.25 1.77 19.77
CA ALA A 59 -4.39 2.13 18.93
C ALA A 59 -5.29 0.91 18.70
N GLY A 60 -6.60 1.08 18.87
CA GLY A 60 -7.57 0.01 18.65
C GLY A 60 -7.39 -1.23 19.54
N GLY A 61 -6.85 -1.05 20.76
CA GLY A 61 -6.63 -2.13 21.73
C GLY A 61 -5.40 -3.01 21.45
N ILE A 62 -4.54 -2.61 20.52
CA ILE A 62 -3.27 -3.27 20.21
C ILE A 62 -2.14 -2.24 20.08
N ARG A 63 -0.90 -2.72 20.05
CA ARG A 63 0.29 -1.88 19.80
C ARG A 63 0.61 -1.90 18.32
N GLN A 64 0.55 -0.74 17.66
CA GLN A 64 0.87 -0.59 16.25
C GLN A 64 2.19 0.13 16.07
N TRP A 65 3.06 -0.39 15.21
CA TRP A 65 4.37 0.20 14.96
C TRP A 65 4.23 1.39 14.02
N VAL A 66 4.75 2.55 14.45
CA VAL A 66 4.72 3.80 13.71
C VAL A 66 6.13 4.26 13.44
N THR A 67 6.38 4.80 12.25
CA THR A 67 7.64 5.49 11.89
C THR A 67 7.32 6.88 11.35
N ALA A 68 8.19 7.85 11.67
CA ALA A 68 8.07 9.22 11.21
C ALA A 68 9.43 9.75 10.77
N ARG A 69 9.48 10.40 9.60
CA ARG A 69 10.69 10.92 9.00
C ARG A 69 10.43 12.26 8.32
N GLY A 70 11.30 13.25 8.55
CA GLY A 70 11.22 14.57 7.93
C GLY A 70 12.42 15.44 8.30
N GLN A 71 12.81 16.36 7.44
CA GLN A 71 13.95 17.26 7.66
C GLN A 71 13.62 18.39 8.61
N ASP A 72 12.34 18.72 8.74
CA ASP A 72 11.86 19.81 9.59
C ASP A 72 10.55 19.40 10.24
N ARG A 73 10.49 19.47 11.58
CA ARG A 73 9.30 19.18 12.40
C ARG A 73 8.14 20.16 12.12
N ALA A 74 8.45 21.36 11.62
CA ALA A 74 7.45 22.35 11.24
C ALA A 74 6.70 21.98 9.96
N ASN A 75 7.26 21.14 9.10
CA ASN A 75 6.62 20.74 7.86
C ASN A 75 5.23 20.10 8.07
N PRO A 76 4.32 20.21 7.09
CA PRO A 76 3.07 19.46 7.09
C PRO A 76 3.31 17.95 7.23
N VAL A 77 2.41 17.27 7.94
CA VAL A 77 2.52 15.83 8.18
C VAL A 77 1.65 15.07 7.19
N ILE A 78 2.25 14.09 6.51
CA ILE A 78 1.54 13.07 5.72
C ILE A 78 1.41 11.81 6.58
N LEU A 79 0.19 11.33 6.81
CA LEU A 79 -0.06 9.97 7.29
C LEU A 79 -0.29 9.06 6.10
N PHE A 80 0.65 8.15 5.85
CA PHE A 80 0.60 7.25 4.72
C PHE A 80 0.13 5.85 5.13
N VAL A 81 -1.06 5.47 4.67
CA VAL A 81 -1.73 4.18 4.94
C VAL A 81 -1.34 3.19 3.85
N HIS A 82 -0.63 2.12 4.24
CA HIS A 82 -0.08 1.14 3.31
C HIS A 82 -1.12 0.19 2.71
N GLY A 83 -0.73 -0.48 1.63
CA GLY A 83 -1.51 -1.47 0.90
C GLY A 83 -1.52 -2.88 1.49
N GLY A 84 -1.89 -3.84 0.68
CA GLY A 84 -1.93 -5.25 1.02
C GLY A 84 -3.33 -5.86 0.88
N PRO A 85 -4.06 -6.24 1.96
CA PRO A 85 -3.75 -5.98 3.38
C PRO A 85 -2.42 -6.57 3.85
N ALA A 86 -1.88 -6.02 4.93
CA ALA A 86 -0.66 -6.44 5.59
C ALA A 86 0.62 -6.44 4.71
N ALA A 87 0.74 -5.48 3.78
CA ALA A 87 1.98 -5.19 3.06
C ALA A 87 2.56 -3.86 3.55
N PRO A 88 3.34 -3.85 4.64
CA PRO A 88 3.83 -2.63 5.27
C PRO A 88 4.68 -1.81 4.31
N LEU A 89 4.59 -0.48 4.43
CA LEU A 89 5.33 0.46 3.60
C LEU A 89 6.76 0.68 4.11
N THR A 90 6.93 0.66 5.42
CA THR A 90 8.20 0.94 6.11
C THR A 90 9.42 0.26 5.49
N PRO A 91 9.39 -1.05 5.14
CA PRO A 91 10.58 -1.73 4.62
C PRO A 91 11.01 -1.29 3.21
N THR A 92 10.17 -0.56 2.48
CA THR A 92 10.45 -0.08 1.11
C THR A 92 10.48 1.45 1.00
N LEU A 93 10.14 2.16 2.07
CA LEU A 93 10.03 3.62 2.11
C LEU A 93 11.34 4.31 1.66
N TRP A 94 12.48 3.75 2.04
CA TRP A 94 13.81 4.27 1.69
C TRP A 94 14.05 4.43 0.18
N GLN A 95 13.28 3.75 -0.66
CA GLN A 95 13.45 3.79 -2.11
C GLN A 95 12.93 5.09 -2.74
N PHE A 96 11.98 5.78 -2.08
CA PHE A 96 11.34 6.95 -2.69
C PHE A 96 11.04 8.11 -1.74
N SER A 97 11.02 7.88 -0.41
CA SER A 97 10.52 8.90 0.52
C SER A 97 11.48 10.05 0.78
N ARG A 98 12.78 9.83 0.59
CA ARG A 98 13.82 10.80 0.96
C ARG A 98 13.59 12.22 0.39
N PRO A 99 13.20 12.41 -0.88
CA PRO A 99 12.85 13.73 -1.39
C PRO A 99 11.56 14.30 -0.77
N LEU A 100 10.61 13.47 -0.39
CA LEU A 100 9.38 13.90 0.27
C LEU A 100 9.67 14.43 1.69
N GLU A 101 10.64 13.83 2.38
CA GLU A 101 11.05 14.17 3.75
C GLU A 101 11.65 15.58 3.88
N GLU A 102 12.03 16.21 2.77
CA GLU A 102 12.48 17.60 2.74
C GLU A 102 11.33 18.60 2.91
N TYR A 103 10.12 18.21 2.53
CA TYR A 103 8.95 19.08 2.46
C TYR A 103 7.79 18.65 3.34
N PHE A 104 7.85 17.44 3.87
CA PHE A 104 6.82 16.85 4.73
C PHE A 104 7.46 16.02 5.84
N THR A 105 6.78 15.90 6.96
CA THR A 105 7.02 14.79 7.87
C THR A 105 6.18 13.61 7.40
N VAL A 106 6.84 12.58 6.85
CA VAL A 106 6.20 11.36 6.35
C VAL A 106 6.05 10.38 7.51
N VAL A 107 4.82 10.10 7.88
CA VAL A 107 4.46 9.13 8.91
C VAL A 107 3.79 7.93 8.25
N THR A 108 4.25 6.74 8.56
CA THR A 108 3.56 5.50 8.21
C THR A 108 3.49 4.59 9.42
N TYR A 109 2.57 3.64 9.38
CA TYR A 109 2.44 2.65 10.45
C TYR A 109 2.17 1.28 9.86
N ASP A 110 2.66 0.26 10.54
CA ASP A 110 2.29 -1.11 10.21
C ASP A 110 0.90 -1.36 10.77
N GLN A 111 -0.07 -1.51 9.88
CA GLN A 111 -1.47 -1.71 10.26
C GLN A 111 -1.64 -2.98 11.10
N ARG A 112 -2.81 -3.14 11.68
CA ARG A 112 -3.22 -4.36 12.41
C ARG A 112 -2.81 -5.61 11.65
N ALA A 113 -2.12 -6.54 12.33
CA ALA A 113 -1.57 -7.77 11.77
C ALA A 113 -0.62 -7.57 10.56
N ALA A 114 0.09 -6.44 10.47
CA ALA A 114 1.11 -6.21 9.44
C ALA A 114 2.50 -6.03 10.07
N GLY A 115 3.55 -6.44 9.38
CA GLY A 115 4.94 -6.14 9.69
C GLY A 115 5.32 -6.30 11.17
N LYS A 116 5.89 -5.26 11.77
CA LYS A 116 6.27 -5.26 13.19
C LYS A 116 5.06 -5.33 14.12
N THR A 117 3.92 -4.74 13.74
CA THR A 117 2.67 -4.85 14.50
C THR A 117 2.21 -6.30 14.63
N PHE A 118 2.40 -7.13 13.59
CA PHE A 118 2.10 -8.57 13.66
C PHE A 118 2.97 -9.29 14.69
N LEU A 119 4.23 -8.90 14.82
CA LEU A 119 5.15 -9.50 15.83
C LEU A 119 4.92 -8.97 17.24
N LEU A 120 4.41 -7.74 17.38
CA LEU A 120 4.18 -7.10 18.69
C LEU A 120 2.94 -7.64 19.42
N ASN A 121 2.02 -8.31 18.72
CA ASN A 121 0.75 -8.73 19.28
C ASN A 121 0.51 -10.21 19.06
N PRO A 122 -0.01 -10.94 20.07
CA PRO A 122 -0.40 -12.33 19.90
C PRO A 122 -1.46 -12.47 18.80
N GLN A 123 -1.26 -13.38 17.86
CA GLN A 123 -2.19 -13.59 16.74
C GLN A 123 -3.62 -13.90 17.21
N ALA A 124 -3.76 -14.70 18.27
CA ALA A 124 -5.08 -15.01 18.86
C ALA A 124 -5.83 -13.77 19.37
N ALA A 125 -5.10 -12.75 19.84
CA ALA A 125 -5.71 -11.51 20.33
C ALA A 125 -6.22 -10.59 19.21
N VAL A 126 -5.72 -10.75 17.98
CA VAL A 126 -6.09 -9.90 16.84
C VAL A 126 -6.97 -10.59 15.83
N ALA A 127 -7.02 -11.92 15.79
CA ALA A 127 -7.69 -12.70 14.76
C ALA A 127 -9.16 -12.28 14.52
N ASP A 128 -9.95 -12.19 15.59
CA ASP A 128 -11.37 -11.86 15.53
C ASP A 128 -11.64 -10.35 15.34
N THR A 129 -10.57 -9.55 15.30
CA THR A 129 -10.66 -8.09 15.12
C THR A 129 -10.26 -7.63 13.71
N LEU A 130 -9.98 -8.57 12.80
CA LEU A 130 -9.57 -8.29 11.42
C LEU A 130 -10.83 -8.02 10.57
N GLN A 131 -11.36 -6.82 10.70
CA GLN A 131 -12.53 -6.30 9.99
C GLN A 131 -12.19 -4.96 9.37
N VAL A 132 -12.71 -4.67 8.19
CA VAL A 132 -12.38 -3.44 7.44
C VAL A 132 -12.61 -2.18 8.30
N GLU A 133 -13.72 -2.12 9.04
CA GLU A 133 -14.04 -0.97 9.88
C GLU A 133 -13.04 -0.80 11.05
N ARG A 134 -12.49 -1.88 11.56
CA ARG A 134 -11.46 -1.80 12.61
C ARG A 134 -10.16 -1.18 12.09
N TYR A 135 -9.76 -1.45 10.85
CA TYR A 135 -8.63 -0.77 10.23
C TYR A 135 -8.88 0.73 10.04
N VAL A 136 -10.13 1.11 9.77
CA VAL A 136 -10.54 2.52 9.68
C VAL A 136 -10.43 3.21 11.04
N ASP A 137 -10.95 2.59 12.09
CA ASP A 137 -10.85 3.11 13.46
C ASP A 137 -9.40 3.22 13.93
N ASP A 138 -8.57 2.23 13.60
CA ASP A 138 -7.13 2.27 13.87
C ASP A 138 -6.46 3.45 13.16
N ALA A 139 -6.74 3.66 11.87
CA ALA A 139 -6.19 4.78 11.11
C ALA A 139 -6.57 6.14 11.70
N ILE A 140 -7.81 6.27 12.17
CA ILE A 140 -8.28 7.48 12.87
C ILE A 140 -7.53 7.65 14.20
N ALA A 141 -7.39 6.61 15.01
CA ALA A 141 -6.67 6.66 16.27
C ALA A 141 -5.18 7.01 16.07
N ILE A 142 -4.54 6.43 15.06
CA ILE A 142 -3.17 6.78 14.68
C ILE A 142 -3.09 8.24 14.22
N ALA A 143 -4.03 8.72 13.40
CA ALA A 143 -4.07 10.11 12.96
C ALA A 143 -4.18 11.07 14.15
N GLU A 144 -5.05 10.78 15.13
CA GLU A 144 -5.18 11.58 16.35
C GLU A 144 -3.89 11.60 17.18
N ALA A 145 -3.24 10.44 17.38
CA ALA A 145 -1.99 10.34 18.12
C ALA A 145 -0.84 11.08 17.41
N VAL A 146 -0.72 10.95 16.09
CA VAL A 146 0.29 11.64 15.27
C VAL A 146 0.07 13.16 15.32
N ARG A 147 -1.15 13.61 15.18
CA ARG A 147 -1.52 15.02 15.26
C ARG A 147 -1.12 15.63 16.60
N GLN A 148 -1.42 14.94 17.69
CA GLN A 148 -1.01 15.36 19.04
C GLN A 148 0.51 15.40 19.20
N ARG A 149 1.22 14.36 18.75
CA ARG A 149 2.68 14.24 18.86
C ARG A 149 3.43 15.36 18.14
N TYR A 150 2.95 15.77 16.98
CA TYR A 150 3.58 16.80 16.15
C TYR A 150 2.90 18.18 16.28
N HIS A 151 1.95 18.33 17.19
CA HIS A 151 1.21 19.58 17.45
C HIS A 151 0.56 20.15 16.16
N LYS A 152 0.01 19.26 15.33
CA LYS A 152 -0.67 19.65 14.07
C LYS A 152 -2.18 19.65 14.28
N ARG A 153 -2.86 20.64 13.70
CA ARG A 153 -4.33 20.72 13.74
C ARG A 153 -4.96 19.63 12.85
N LYS A 154 -4.40 19.42 11.67
CA LYS A 154 -4.81 18.40 10.71
C LYS A 154 -3.59 17.77 10.04
N LEU A 155 -3.80 16.66 9.34
CA LEU A 155 -2.81 15.93 8.58
C LEU A 155 -3.22 15.85 7.12
N VAL A 156 -2.28 15.55 6.22
CA VAL A 156 -2.59 15.01 4.90
C VAL A 156 -2.73 13.49 5.04
N LEU A 157 -3.85 12.93 4.60
CA LEU A 157 -4.06 11.49 4.59
C LEU A 157 -3.75 10.93 3.21
N MET A 158 -2.81 10.00 3.12
CA MET A 158 -2.42 9.36 1.86
C MET A 158 -2.62 7.86 1.97
N GLY A 159 -3.35 7.25 1.03
CA GLY A 159 -3.59 5.82 0.97
C GLY A 159 -3.01 5.19 -0.30
N HIS A 160 -2.50 3.96 -0.20
CA HIS A 160 -2.06 3.18 -1.35
C HIS A 160 -2.79 1.83 -1.39
N SER A 161 -3.37 1.47 -2.55
CA SER A 161 -3.99 0.15 -2.76
C SER A 161 -5.08 -0.14 -1.71
N TRP A 162 -5.01 -1.27 -0.97
CA TRP A 162 -5.86 -1.53 0.20
C TRP A 162 -5.96 -0.33 1.15
N GLY A 163 -4.85 0.38 1.37
CA GLY A 163 -4.83 1.59 2.22
C GLY A 163 -5.73 2.71 1.73
N THR A 164 -6.14 2.69 0.46
CA THR A 164 -7.12 3.65 -0.07
C THR A 164 -8.54 3.39 0.43
N ILE A 165 -8.88 2.13 0.68
CA ILE A 165 -10.17 1.76 1.30
C ILE A 165 -10.23 2.31 2.72
N VAL A 166 -9.18 2.05 3.48
CA VAL A 166 -9.05 2.53 4.87
C VAL A 166 -9.03 4.05 4.92
N GLY A 167 -8.18 4.68 4.10
CA GLY A 167 -8.01 6.14 4.06
C GLY A 167 -9.28 6.87 3.61
N MET A 168 -9.93 6.38 2.57
CA MET A 168 -11.17 7.00 2.07
C MET A 168 -12.30 6.93 3.10
N ARG A 169 -12.50 5.78 3.78
CA ARG A 169 -13.47 5.66 4.87
C ARG A 169 -13.10 6.53 6.07
N ALA A 170 -11.81 6.59 6.45
CA ALA A 170 -11.35 7.46 7.54
C ALA A 170 -11.60 8.95 7.23
N ALA A 171 -11.31 9.39 6.01
CA ALA A 171 -11.59 10.76 5.57
C ALA A 171 -13.08 11.11 5.56
N LEU A 172 -13.96 10.17 5.17
CA LEU A 172 -15.40 10.35 5.22
C LEU A 172 -15.93 10.39 6.66
N LYS A 173 -15.37 9.58 7.57
CA LYS A 173 -15.81 9.45 8.97
C LYS A 173 -15.31 10.59 9.84
N ARG A 174 -14.07 11.08 9.62
CA ARG A 174 -13.42 12.13 10.41
C ARG A 174 -12.72 13.16 9.51
N PRO A 175 -13.48 13.91 8.69
CA PRO A 175 -12.93 14.93 7.80
C PRO A 175 -12.24 16.09 8.56
N ASP A 176 -12.56 16.27 9.82
CA ASP A 176 -11.97 17.27 10.71
C ASP A 176 -10.47 17.02 10.99
N LEU A 177 -9.99 15.79 10.79
CA LEU A 177 -8.58 15.43 11.04
C LEU A 177 -7.68 15.69 9.84
N PHE A 178 -8.23 15.96 8.65
CA PHE A 178 -7.44 15.95 7.43
C PHE A 178 -7.60 17.22 6.60
N HIS A 179 -6.47 17.74 6.07
CA HIS A 179 -6.43 18.83 5.11
C HIS A 179 -6.89 18.37 3.72
N ALA A 180 -6.43 17.19 3.34
CA ALA A 180 -6.72 16.57 2.06
C ALA A 180 -6.57 15.05 2.14
N TYR A 181 -7.21 14.35 1.21
CA TYR A 181 -7.00 12.94 0.95
C TYR A 181 -6.29 12.71 -0.38
N VAL A 182 -5.23 11.90 -0.38
CA VAL A 182 -4.49 11.48 -1.58
C VAL A 182 -4.66 9.98 -1.76
N GLY A 183 -5.26 9.56 -2.88
CA GLY A 183 -5.40 8.15 -3.24
C GLY A 183 -4.40 7.74 -4.32
N ILE A 184 -3.64 6.67 -4.08
CA ILE A 184 -2.68 6.07 -5.01
C ILE A 184 -3.10 4.63 -5.28
N GLY A 185 -3.32 4.25 -6.54
CA GLY A 185 -3.92 2.95 -6.85
C GLY A 185 -5.26 2.81 -6.12
N GLN A 186 -6.13 3.81 -6.30
CA GLN A 186 -7.39 3.93 -5.57
C GLN A 186 -8.39 2.86 -5.96
N VAL A 187 -8.94 2.18 -4.96
CA VAL A 187 -10.06 1.25 -5.12
C VAL A 187 -11.37 2.04 -5.01
N ILE A 188 -12.20 2.01 -6.05
CA ILE A 188 -13.57 2.56 -6.02
C ILE A 188 -14.60 1.45 -5.82
N ASP A 189 -14.42 0.32 -6.46
CA ASP A 189 -15.27 -0.86 -6.31
C ASP A 189 -14.43 -2.11 -6.54
N VAL A 190 -14.39 -2.98 -5.54
CA VAL A 190 -13.48 -4.13 -5.59
C VAL A 190 -13.86 -5.10 -6.70
N ARG A 191 -15.15 -5.37 -6.89
CA ARG A 191 -15.57 -6.33 -7.94
C ARG A 191 -15.30 -5.79 -9.34
N GLU A 192 -15.51 -4.51 -9.57
CA GLU A 192 -15.16 -3.86 -10.84
C GLU A 192 -13.65 -3.87 -11.07
N ASN A 193 -12.86 -3.58 -10.03
CA ASN A 193 -11.40 -3.70 -10.10
C ASN A 193 -10.95 -5.09 -10.55
N GLU A 194 -11.48 -6.12 -9.91
CA GLU A 194 -11.15 -7.51 -10.24
C GLU A 194 -11.54 -7.83 -11.69
N GLN A 195 -12.71 -7.38 -12.17
CA GLN A 195 -13.15 -7.59 -13.54
C GLN A 195 -12.20 -6.92 -14.54
N VAL A 196 -11.90 -5.64 -14.36
CA VAL A 196 -11.04 -4.87 -15.28
C VAL A 196 -9.61 -5.46 -15.32
N SER A 197 -9.08 -5.84 -14.15
CA SER A 197 -7.77 -6.49 -14.04
C SER A 197 -7.73 -7.82 -14.79
N TYR A 198 -8.76 -8.64 -14.65
CA TYR A 198 -8.87 -9.94 -15.31
C TYR A 198 -9.01 -9.79 -16.83
N ASP A 199 -9.88 -8.89 -17.29
CA ASP A 199 -10.09 -8.65 -18.72
C ASP A 199 -8.80 -8.18 -19.40
N TYR A 200 -8.03 -7.33 -18.71
CA TYR A 200 -6.69 -6.95 -19.17
C TYR A 200 -5.76 -8.16 -19.27
N ALA A 201 -5.69 -9.00 -18.24
CA ALA A 201 -4.84 -10.19 -18.26
C ALA A 201 -5.21 -11.14 -19.42
N VAL A 202 -6.50 -11.36 -19.67
CA VAL A 202 -7.00 -12.18 -20.78
C VAL A 202 -6.62 -11.57 -22.14
N ALA A 203 -6.80 -10.26 -22.28
CA ALA A 203 -6.44 -9.56 -23.53
C ALA A 203 -4.95 -9.65 -23.81
N GLN A 204 -4.11 -9.46 -22.80
CA GLN A 204 -2.65 -9.56 -22.90
C GLN A 204 -2.19 -11.00 -23.21
N ALA A 205 -2.77 -12.00 -22.53
CA ALA A 205 -2.47 -13.40 -22.78
C ALA A 205 -2.74 -13.77 -24.25
N ARG A 206 -3.84 -13.31 -24.80
CA ARG A 206 -4.21 -13.49 -26.20
C ARG A 206 -3.25 -12.77 -27.14
N ALA A 207 -2.95 -11.49 -26.87
CA ALA A 207 -2.07 -10.67 -27.70
C ALA A 207 -0.65 -11.23 -27.79
N HIS A 208 -0.17 -11.86 -26.72
CA HIS A 208 1.16 -12.47 -26.66
C HIS A 208 1.20 -13.96 -27.02
N GLY A 209 0.05 -14.56 -27.38
CA GLY A 209 -0.03 -16.00 -27.67
C GLY A 209 0.36 -16.88 -26.47
N ASN A 210 0.18 -16.40 -25.24
CA ASN A 210 0.58 -17.12 -24.03
C ASN A 210 -0.46 -18.18 -23.65
N ALA A 211 -0.22 -19.40 -24.12
CA ALA A 211 -1.14 -20.52 -23.91
C ALA A 211 -1.26 -20.94 -22.42
N GLU A 212 -0.21 -20.74 -21.61
CA GLU A 212 -0.26 -21.02 -20.17
C GLU A 212 -1.20 -20.04 -19.47
N ALA A 213 -1.01 -18.74 -19.70
CA ALA A 213 -1.87 -17.71 -19.18
C ALA A 213 -3.33 -17.92 -19.59
N GLY A 214 -3.55 -18.23 -20.89
CA GLY A 214 -4.88 -18.50 -21.41
C GLY A 214 -5.58 -19.66 -20.70
N ARG A 215 -4.86 -20.76 -20.41
CA ARG A 215 -5.43 -21.92 -19.68
C ARG A 215 -5.74 -21.58 -18.23
N GLU A 216 -4.80 -20.93 -17.51
CA GLU A 216 -5.00 -20.57 -16.09
C GLU A 216 -6.14 -19.57 -15.90
N LEU A 217 -6.22 -18.57 -16.78
CA LEU A 217 -7.30 -17.57 -16.72
C LEU A 217 -8.66 -18.21 -17.08
N ALA A 218 -8.71 -19.09 -18.08
CA ALA A 218 -9.94 -19.82 -18.44
C ALA A 218 -10.43 -20.73 -17.29
N ALA A 219 -9.53 -21.31 -16.50
CA ALA A 219 -9.86 -22.20 -15.39
C ALA A 219 -10.59 -21.46 -14.24
N ILE A 220 -10.44 -20.14 -14.13
CA ILE A 220 -11.11 -19.33 -13.12
C ILE A 220 -12.32 -18.55 -13.64
N ALA A 221 -12.65 -18.71 -14.93
CA ALA A 221 -13.81 -18.06 -15.55
C ALA A 221 -15.14 -18.66 -15.06
N PRO A 222 -16.24 -17.87 -14.97
CA PRO A 222 -16.27 -16.41 -15.07
C PRO A 222 -15.61 -15.75 -13.84
N TYR A 223 -14.89 -14.63 -14.06
CA TYR A 223 -14.19 -13.93 -13.00
C TYR A 223 -14.48 -12.42 -13.06
N PRO A 224 -14.81 -11.77 -11.93
CA PRO A 224 -15.02 -12.37 -10.60
C PRO A 224 -16.26 -13.27 -10.52
N GLY A 225 -17.23 -13.13 -11.46
CA GLY A 225 -18.45 -13.93 -11.55
C GLY A 225 -19.29 -13.92 -10.27
N ASP A 226 -20.31 -14.78 -10.21
CA ASP A 226 -21.19 -14.91 -9.04
C ASP A 226 -20.69 -15.93 -8.02
N GLN A 227 -19.66 -16.70 -8.37
CA GLN A 227 -19.01 -17.66 -7.47
C GLN A 227 -18.27 -16.95 -6.35
N PRO A 228 -18.14 -17.57 -5.16
CA PRO A 228 -17.31 -17.04 -4.09
C PRO A 228 -15.90 -16.77 -4.62
N LEU A 229 -15.39 -15.55 -4.37
CA LEU A 229 -14.06 -15.17 -4.75
C LEU A 229 -13.09 -15.69 -3.70
N THR A 230 -12.30 -16.69 -4.05
CA THR A 230 -11.29 -17.23 -3.17
C THR A 230 -9.95 -16.55 -3.40
N ARG A 231 -9.07 -16.64 -2.39
CA ARG A 231 -7.70 -16.14 -2.51
C ARG A 231 -6.98 -16.72 -3.73
N GLU A 232 -7.18 -18.00 -4.00
CA GLU A 232 -6.53 -18.71 -5.12
C GLU A 232 -6.97 -18.12 -6.46
N ARG A 233 -8.26 -17.84 -6.64
CA ARG A 233 -8.79 -17.21 -7.86
C ARG A 233 -8.22 -15.80 -8.05
N ILE A 234 -8.14 -15.00 -6.98
CA ILE A 234 -7.54 -13.65 -7.01
C ILE A 234 -6.07 -13.74 -7.38
N VAL A 235 -5.31 -14.65 -6.74
CA VAL A 235 -3.88 -14.84 -7.04
C VAL A 235 -3.66 -15.24 -8.48
N ALA A 236 -4.48 -16.16 -9.02
CA ALA A 236 -4.38 -16.59 -10.42
C ALA A 236 -4.65 -15.44 -11.41
N ALA A 237 -5.69 -14.64 -11.18
CA ALA A 237 -5.98 -13.48 -12.02
C ALA A 237 -4.85 -12.43 -11.95
N ARG A 238 -4.44 -12.05 -10.75
CA ARG A 238 -3.43 -11.00 -10.51
C ARG A 238 -2.02 -11.41 -10.95
N LYS A 239 -1.66 -12.69 -10.86
CA LYS A 239 -0.40 -13.23 -11.40
C LYS A 239 -0.18 -12.74 -12.84
N TRP A 240 -1.19 -12.89 -13.67
CA TRP A 240 -1.08 -12.58 -15.10
C TRP A 240 -1.22 -11.08 -15.38
N ALA A 241 -2.08 -10.36 -14.66
CA ALA A 241 -2.12 -8.90 -14.76
C ALA A 241 -0.76 -8.28 -14.40
N GLN A 242 -0.12 -8.76 -13.34
CA GLN A 242 1.21 -8.30 -12.90
C GLN A 242 2.31 -8.71 -13.89
N HIS A 243 2.25 -9.94 -14.43
CA HIS A 243 3.19 -10.39 -15.45
C HIS A 243 3.22 -9.47 -16.68
N TYR A 244 2.08 -8.91 -17.05
CA TYR A 244 1.97 -7.96 -18.15
C TYR A 244 2.12 -6.49 -17.75
N GLY A 245 2.76 -6.20 -16.61
CA GLY A 245 3.09 -4.84 -16.19
C GLY A 245 2.01 -4.14 -15.36
N GLY A 246 0.95 -4.83 -14.96
CA GLY A 246 -0.14 -4.24 -14.17
C GLY A 246 0.20 -3.92 -12.72
N LEU A 247 1.37 -4.33 -12.21
CA LEU A 247 1.91 -3.92 -10.92
C LEU A 247 3.03 -2.88 -11.08
N SER A 248 3.93 -3.10 -12.02
CA SER A 248 5.05 -2.20 -12.35
C SER A 248 5.13 -2.03 -13.86
N ALA A 249 5.07 -0.79 -14.32
CA ALA A 249 5.03 -0.47 -15.74
C ALA A 249 6.26 -1.01 -16.49
N TYR A 250 6.02 -1.59 -17.67
CA TYR A 250 7.05 -2.13 -18.57
C TYR A 250 7.91 -3.25 -17.97
N ARG A 251 7.45 -3.91 -16.91
CA ARG A 251 8.18 -4.97 -16.21
C ARG A 251 7.30 -6.19 -16.03
N ASP A 252 7.86 -7.36 -16.27
CA ASP A 252 7.25 -8.66 -15.97
C ASP A 252 7.42 -9.06 -14.49
N GLN A 253 8.36 -8.40 -13.80
CA GLN A 253 8.68 -8.61 -12.39
C GLN A 253 8.92 -7.29 -11.68
N SER A 254 8.37 -7.16 -10.48
CA SER A 254 8.58 -6.00 -9.61
C SER A 254 9.70 -6.29 -8.59
N TYR A 255 10.90 -6.61 -9.11
CA TYR A 255 12.03 -7.06 -8.29
C TYR A 255 12.38 -6.06 -7.17
N TYR A 256 12.39 -4.77 -7.47
CA TYR A 256 12.66 -3.70 -6.51
C TYR A 256 11.68 -3.69 -5.34
N TYR A 257 10.41 -4.01 -5.59
CA TYR A 257 9.36 -4.05 -4.57
C TYR A 257 9.48 -5.29 -3.70
N PHE A 258 9.53 -6.48 -4.31
CA PHE A 258 9.58 -7.76 -3.57
C PHE A 258 10.92 -8.00 -2.86
N HIS A 259 12.02 -7.45 -3.37
CA HIS A 259 13.35 -7.63 -2.79
C HIS A 259 13.92 -6.40 -2.09
N GLY A 260 13.31 -5.22 -2.29
CA GLY A 260 13.69 -3.98 -1.60
C GLY A 260 13.74 -4.09 -0.08
N PRO A 261 12.81 -4.81 0.58
CA PRO A 261 12.87 -5.05 2.02
C PRO A 261 14.17 -5.66 2.54
N LYS A 262 14.92 -6.36 1.70
CA LYS A 262 16.25 -6.92 2.05
C LYS A 262 17.29 -5.86 2.38
N LEU A 263 17.12 -4.65 1.86
CA LEU A 263 18.01 -3.51 2.08
C LEU A 263 17.43 -2.48 3.05
N SER A 264 16.28 -2.76 3.65
CA SER A 264 15.65 -1.85 4.60
C SER A 264 16.56 -1.55 5.79
N PRO A 265 16.76 -0.28 6.15
CA PRO A 265 17.40 0.07 7.40
C PRO A 265 16.48 -0.09 8.63
N GLU A 266 15.17 -0.16 8.39
CA GLU A 266 14.12 -0.17 9.43
C GLU A 266 13.66 -1.59 9.78
N TYR A 267 13.88 -2.57 8.89
CA TYR A 267 13.42 -3.96 9.05
C TYR A 267 14.59 -4.93 9.06
N GLY A 268 14.67 -5.73 10.14
CA GLY A 268 15.54 -6.88 10.20
C GLY A 268 14.96 -8.09 9.47
N ASP A 269 15.65 -9.22 9.58
CA ASP A 269 15.25 -10.45 8.88
C ASP A 269 13.96 -11.05 9.45
N ALA A 270 13.76 -10.97 10.77
CA ALA A 270 12.54 -11.47 11.43
C ALA A 270 11.28 -10.73 10.94
N GLU A 271 11.32 -9.39 10.91
CA GLU A 271 10.20 -8.57 10.46
C GLU A 271 9.93 -8.77 8.96
N ARG A 272 10.97 -8.92 8.17
CA ARG A 272 10.86 -9.19 6.73
C ARG A 272 10.20 -10.53 6.45
N CYS A 273 10.58 -11.58 7.16
CA CYS A 273 9.96 -12.90 7.03
C CYS A 273 8.51 -12.93 7.51
N ALA A 274 8.16 -12.07 8.46
CA ALA A 274 6.78 -11.96 8.93
C ALA A 274 5.81 -11.37 7.91
N ILE A 275 6.29 -10.66 6.86
CA ILE A 275 5.42 -9.99 5.89
C ILE A 275 4.48 -10.98 5.19
N ASP A 276 5.02 -12.09 4.66
CA ASP A 276 4.22 -13.07 3.93
C ASP A 276 3.24 -13.80 4.87
N ALA A 277 3.69 -14.20 6.06
CA ALA A 277 2.84 -14.84 7.06
C ALA A 277 1.70 -13.90 7.49
N ALA A 278 1.99 -12.63 7.70
CA ALA A 278 1.03 -11.60 8.05
C ALA A 278 -0.01 -11.38 6.93
N ASN A 279 0.42 -11.34 5.68
CA ASN A 279 -0.47 -11.20 4.53
C ASN A 279 -1.45 -12.39 4.42
N VAL A 280 -0.94 -13.63 4.51
CA VAL A 280 -1.79 -14.83 4.47
C VAL A 280 -2.78 -14.84 5.63
N PHE A 281 -2.31 -14.54 6.86
CA PHE A 281 -3.14 -14.48 8.06
C PHE A 281 -4.27 -13.45 7.95
N THR A 282 -3.96 -12.28 7.41
CA THR A 282 -4.89 -11.16 7.31
C THR A 282 -5.89 -11.34 6.17
N LEU A 283 -5.39 -11.64 4.96
CA LEU A 283 -6.25 -11.72 3.78
C LEU A 283 -7.34 -12.78 3.93
N GLY A 284 -7.01 -13.94 4.50
CA GLY A 284 -8.00 -14.99 4.74
C GLY A 284 -9.15 -14.61 5.69
N ARG A 285 -9.02 -13.50 6.43
CA ARG A 285 -10.04 -13.03 7.38
C ARG A 285 -10.83 -11.82 6.91
N VAL A 286 -10.19 -10.94 6.12
CA VAL A 286 -10.86 -9.72 5.64
C VAL A 286 -11.48 -9.87 4.25
N LEU A 287 -11.27 -11.00 3.57
CA LEU A 287 -11.58 -11.16 2.16
C LEU A 287 -13.06 -10.93 1.85
N ASP A 288 -13.96 -11.50 2.64
CA ASP A 288 -15.41 -11.39 2.40
C ASP A 288 -15.90 -9.93 2.52
N GLU A 289 -15.42 -9.20 3.52
CA GLU A 289 -15.74 -7.78 3.68
C GLU A 289 -15.07 -6.93 2.59
N PHE A 290 -13.83 -7.24 2.25
CA PHE A 290 -13.09 -6.55 1.19
C PHE A 290 -13.84 -6.59 -0.14
N LEU A 291 -14.41 -7.76 -0.49
CA LEU A 291 -15.15 -7.95 -1.74
C LEU A 291 -16.47 -7.17 -1.81
N GLN A 292 -16.99 -6.69 -0.67
CA GLN A 292 -18.20 -5.87 -0.60
C GLN A 292 -17.89 -4.36 -0.65
N VAL A 293 -16.62 -3.96 -0.68
CA VAL A 293 -16.26 -2.54 -0.66
C VAL A 293 -16.61 -1.89 -1.99
N SER A 294 -17.43 -0.83 -1.91
CA SER A 294 -17.79 0.04 -3.01
C SER A 294 -17.94 1.48 -2.53
N PHE A 295 -17.41 2.41 -3.31
CA PHE A 295 -17.56 3.86 -3.13
C PHE A 295 -18.32 4.49 -4.31
N LYS A 296 -18.95 3.69 -5.15
CA LYS A 296 -19.70 4.18 -6.33
C LYS A 296 -20.79 5.17 -5.96
N ASP A 297 -21.38 5.02 -4.78
CA ASP A 297 -22.48 5.86 -4.29
C ASP A 297 -21.99 7.09 -3.51
N VAL A 298 -20.69 7.25 -3.30
CA VAL A 298 -20.11 8.44 -2.69
C VAL A 298 -20.11 9.57 -3.71
N ARG A 299 -21.12 10.44 -3.65
CA ARG A 299 -21.31 11.60 -4.56
C ARG A 299 -20.73 12.89 -4.02
N ARG A 300 -20.44 12.93 -2.70
CA ARG A 300 -19.81 14.09 -2.05
C ARG A 300 -18.65 13.61 -1.17
N PHE A 301 -17.53 14.29 -1.30
CA PHE A 301 -16.35 14.07 -0.46
C PHE A 301 -16.08 15.33 0.35
N PRO A 302 -15.93 15.24 1.69
CA PRO A 302 -16.00 16.42 2.56
C PRO A 302 -14.74 17.29 2.57
N ILE A 303 -13.61 16.76 2.07
CA ILE A 303 -12.30 17.45 2.04
C ILE A 303 -11.73 17.42 0.62
N PRO A 304 -10.69 18.22 0.32
CA PRO A 304 -9.96 18.16 -0.94
C PRO A 304 -9.47 16.74 -1.24
N VAL A 305 -9.58 16.30 -2.51
CA VAL A 305 -9.21 14.96 -2.96
C VAL A 305 -8.28 15.03 -4.17
N VAL A 306 -7.15 14.33 -4.07
CA VAL A 306 -6.13 14.23 -5.13
C VAL A 306 -5.92 12.75 -5.46
N MET A 307 -6.05 12.36 -6.72
CA MET A 307 -5.85 10.99 -7.16
C MET A 307 -4.60 10.88 -8.02
N PHE A 308 -3.63 10.09 -7.55
CA PHE A 308 -2.44 9.72 -8.28
C PHE A 308 -2.69 8.39 -9.00
N MET A 309 -2.76 8.46 -10.31
CA MET A 309 -3.23 7.36 -11.16
C MET A 309 -2.12 6.92 -12.11
N GLY A 310 -1.64 5.69 -11.96
CA GLY A 310 -0.71 5.07 -12.90
C GLY A 310 -1.43 4.70 -14.19
N ARG A 311 -0.85 5.08 -15.35
CA ARG A 311 -1.44 4.77 -16.66
C ARG A 311 -1.56 3.29 -16.93
N HIS A 312 -0.64 2.50 -16.35
CA HIS A 312 -0.54 1.06 -16.54
C HIS A 312 -1.01 0.26 -15.32
N ASP A 313 -1.70 0.90 -14.35
CA ASP A 313 -2.22 0.19 -13.18
C ASP A 313 -3.37 -0.73 -13.55
N TYR A 314 -3.11 -2.04 -13.48
CA TYR A 314 -4.10 -3.11 -13.60
C TYR A 314 -4.10 -4.03 -12.35
N THR A 315 -3.42 -3.61 -11.28
CA THR A 315 -3.62 -4.18 -9.93
C THR A 315 -4.86 -3.54 -9.27
N THR A 316 -4.97 -2.22 -9.33
CA THR A 316 -6.17 -1.44 -9.01
C THR A 316 -6.39 -0.43 -10.14
N PRO A 317 -7.09 -0.83 -11.20
CA PRO A 317 -7.19 -0.04 -12.42
C PRO A 317 -7.60 1.41 -12.19
N SER A 318 -6.86 2.34 -12.81
CA SER A 318 -7.05 3.79 -12.60
C SER A 318 -8.31 4.34 -13.26
N GLU A 319 -8.88 3.66 -14.26
CA GLU A 319 -10.03 4.16 -15.00
C GLU A 319 -11.31 4.27 -14.15
N PRO A 320 -11.70 3.29 -13.31
CA PRO A 320 -12.81 3.46 -12.37
C PRO A 320 -12.63 4.66 -11.44
N THR A 321 -11.40 4.91 -10.99
CA THR A 321 -11.06 6.08 -10.16
C THR A 321 -11.27 7.39 -10.92
N ALA A 322 -10.79 7.48 -12.16
CA ALA A 322 -10.97 8.67 -13.00
C ALA A 322 -12.45 8.97 -13.25
N ARG A 323 -13.27 7.95 -13.53
CA ARG A 323 -14.73 8.10 -13.70
C ARG A 323 -15.41 8.58 -12.43
N TRP A 324 -15.07 8.01 -11.28
CA TRP A 324 -15.60 8.44 -9.98
C TRP A 324 -15.20 9.89 -9.68
N LEU A 325 -13.92 10.24 -9.85
CA LEU A 325 -13.41 11.59 -9.59
C LEU A 325 -14.09 12.65 -10.46
N ALA A 326 -14.44 12.33 -11.70
CA ALA A 326 -15.18 13.23 -12.58
C ALA A 326 -16.58 13.57 -12.01
N GLN A 327 -17.22 12.65 -11.32
CA GLN A 327 -18.61 12.77 -10.83
C GLN A 327 -18.71 13.28 -9.39
N VAL A 328 -17.74 12.98 -8.53
CA VAL A 328 -17.79 13.37 -7.12
C VAL A 328 -17.70 14.89 -6.95
N GLN A 329 -18.43 15.42 -5.98
CA GLN A 329 -18.31 16.80 -5.52
C GLN A 329 -17.38 16.84 -4.31
N ALA A 330 -16.36 17.70 -4.36
CA ALA A 330 -15.42 17.93 -3.27
C ALA A 330 -15.01 19.42 -3.25
N PRO A 331 -14.49 19.94 -2.10
CA PRO A 331 -14.00 21.33 -2.02
C PRO A 331 -12.92 21.64 -3.07
N ALA A 332 -12.05 20.70 -3.34
CA ALA A 332 -11.12 20.68 -4.47
C ALA A 332 -10.92 19.25 -4.94
N LYS A 333 -10.70 19.04 -6.22
CA LYS A 333 -10.39 17.71 -6.76
C LYS A 333 -9.35 17.79 -7.87
N GLN A 334 -8.39 16.90 -7.86
CA GLN A 334 -7.29 16.85 -8.81
C GLN A 334 -7.02 15.42 -9.27
N ALA A 335 -6.96 15.23 -10.58
CA ALA A 335 -6.47 14.02 -11.23
C ALA A 335 -5.03 14.23 -11.67
N VAL A 336 -4.11 13.38 -11.22
CA VAL A 336 -2.72 13.38 -11.67
C VAL A 336 -2.41 12.03 -12.29
N TRP A 337 -2.19 12.03 -13.60
CA TRP A 337 -1.79 10.84 -14.33
C TRP A 337 -0.28 10.67 -14.36
N PHE A 338 0.18 9.48 -14.06
CA PHE A 338 1.59 9.05 -14.12
C PHE A 338 1.73 8.15 -15.35
N GLU A 339 2.24 8.73 -16.43
CA GLU A 339 2.21 8.09 -17.75
C GLU A 339 3.14 6.88 -17.87
N HIS A 340 4.17 6.82 -17.02
CA HIS A 340 5.16 5.73 -17.02
C HIS A 340 5.10 4.88 -15.76
N ALA A 341 4.05 5.03 -14.96
CA ALA A 341 3.84 4.22 -13.75
C ALA A 341 2.61 3.30 -13.90
N SER A 342 2.67 2.21 -13.14
CA SER A 342 1.59 1.29 -12.87
C SER A 342 1.05 1.51 -11.45
N HIS A 343 0.88 0.44 -10.69
CA HIS A 343 0.38 0.48 -9.30
C HIS A 343 1.35 1.14 -8.31
N MET A 344 2.65 1.05 -8.62
CA MET A 344 3.74 1.48 -7.74
C MET A 344 4.20 2.91 -8.02
N VAL A 345 3.25 3.85 -8.17
CA VAL A 345 3.49 5.25 -8.56
C VAL A 345 4.66 5.93 -7.85
N PRO A 346 4.77 5.95 -6.50
CA PRO A 346 5.88 6.64 -5.83
C PRO A 346 7.25 6.00 -6.07
N TRP A 347 7.28 4.70 -6.34
CA TRP A 347 8.53 3.99 -6.65
C TRP A 347 8.96 4.17 -8.11
N GLU A 348 8.00 4.33 -9.02
CA GLU A 348 8.24 4.36 -10.46
C GLU A 348 8.50 5.78 -10.97
N GLU A 349 7.76 6.76 -10.45
CA GLU A 349 7.91 8.19 -10.79
C GLU A 349 8.06 9.06 -9.52
N PRO A 350 9.10 8.86 -8.68
CA PRO A 350 9.26 9.56 -7.39
C PRO A 350 9.38 11.08 -7.54
N GLY A 351 10.06 11.56 -8.58
CA GLY A 351 10.19 12.98 -8.87
C GLY A 351 8.84 13.64 -9.18
N LYS A 352 8.03 13.01 -10.02
CA LYS A 352 6.67 13.51 -10.33
C LYS A 352 5.74 13.41 -9.12
N THR A 353 5.91 12.38 -8.30
CA THR A 353 5.18 12.24 -7.03
C THR A 353 5.45 13.44 -6.12
N LEU A 354 6.72 13.81 -5.92
CA LEU A 354 7.10 14.99 -5.13
C LEU A 354 6.49 16.27 -5.71
N VAL A 355 6.73 16.53 -7.00
CA VAL A 355 6.23 17.75 -7.65
C VAL A 355 4.71 17.86 -7.53
N SER A 356 3.99 16.76 -7.72
CA SER A 356 2.54 16.72 -7.59
C SER A 356 2.05 16.99 -6.16
N LEU A 357 2.75 16.46 -5.16
CA LEU A 357 2.46 16.77 -3.74
C LEU A 357 2.70 18.25 -3.43
N LEU A 358 3.80 18.83 -3.93
CA LEU A 358 4.09 20.25 -3.74
C LEU A 358 3.08 21.17 -4.42
N GLN A 359 2.63 20.82 -5.61
CA GLN A 359 1.70 21.64 -6.38
C GLN A 359 0.25 21.54 -5.92
N HIS A 360 -0.21 20.34 -5.52
CA HIS A 360 -1.63 20.07 -5.32
C HIS A 360 -2.01 19.74 -3.88
N VAL A 361 -1.06 19.43 -3.01
CA VAL A 361 -1.34 18.97 -1.64
C VAL A 361 -0.78 19.91 -0.57
N ARG A 362 0.50 20.29 -0.70
CA ARG A 362 1.15 21.16 0.29
C ARG A 362 0.43 22.49 0.52
N PRO A 363 -0.05 23.21 -0.52
CA PRO A 363 -0.78 24.46 -0.32
C PRO A 363 -2.09 24.31 0.46
N LEU A 364 -2.72 23.11 0.41
CA LEU A 364 -3.92 22.81 1.19
C LEU A 364 -3.62 22.64 2.69
N ALA A 365 -2.41 22.24 3.02
CA ALA A 365 -1.96 22.05 4.40
C ALA A 365 -1.39 23.34 5.03
N GLU A 366 -0.83 24.25 4.23
CA GLU A 366 -0.26 25.53 4.68
C GLU A 366 -1.33 26.61 4.89
N ASN A 367 -2.41 26.63 4.10
CA ASN A 367 -3.47 27.63 4.19
C ASN A 367 -4.36 27.49 5.45
N ASP A 368 -4.17 26.50 6.29
CA ASP A 368 -4.96 26.21 7.47
C ASP A 368 -4.23 26.60 8.79
N GLU A 369 -3.06 27.27 8.69
CA GLU A 369 -2.25 27.73 9.83
C GLU A 369 -2.61 29.14 10.33
N ASP A 370 -3.57 29.83 9.66
CA ASP A 370 -4.10 31.15 10.06
C ASP A 370 -5.35 31.07 11.01
#